data_2f5b74f3e9667e3d142854bdadadb210
#
_entry.id   2f5b74f3e9667e3d142854bdadadb210
#
_cell.length_a   1.000
_cell.length_b   1.000
_cell.length_c   1.000
_cell.angle_alpha   90.00
_cell.angle_beta   90.00
_cell.angle_gamma   90.00
#
_symmetry.space_group_name_H-M   'P 1'
#
loop_
_entity.id
_entity.type
_entity.pdbx_description
1 polymer ?
#
loop_
_entity_poly.entity_id
_entity_poly.type
_entity_poly.pdbx_seq_one_letter_code
_entity_poly.pdbx_strand_id
1 'polypeptide(L)'
;QSESSSMSRIVAGPFNRVEGDLEITLETGEDKVQRAEVNSPLYRGFERILLGHKPMDALVYTPRICGICSVTQSVASARALADAMGLSMPKNGELCTNLVLASENITDLITHFYLFFMPDFARDTYAGASWFGDIQGRFKATAGSAATQMLPARADFLHLMGLMAGKWPHTLS
;
A
#
# COMPACT_ATOMS: atom_id res chain seq x y z
N GLN A 1 14.26 48.23 -12.14
CA GLN A 1 13.30 47.25 -12.64
C GLN A 1 13.34 46.05 -11.73
N SER A 2 12.37 45.93 -10.80
CA SER A 2 12.22 44.74 -9.98
C SER A 2 11.58 43.68 -10.86
N GLU A 3 12.32 42.65 -11.22
CA GLU A 3 11.74 41.43 -11.73
C GLU A 3 10.83 40.84 -10.66
N SER A 4 9.55 40.89 -10.91
CA SER A 4 8.54 40.18 -10.13
C SER A 4 8.82 38.71 -10.29
N SER A 5 9.42 38.07 -9.27
CA SER A 5 9.55 36.62 -9.23
C SER A 5 8.13 36.03 -9.24
N SER A 6 7.74 35.47 -10.37
CA SER A 6 6.42 34.86 -10.51
C SER A 6 6.40 33.54 -9.74
N MET A 7 5.61 33.48 -8.67
CA MET A 7 5.27 32.23 -8.05
C MET A 7 4.41 31.40 -9.01
N SER A 8 4.81 30.17 -9.30
CA SER A 8 4.02 29.24 -10.08
C SER A 8 3.50 28.10 -9.20
N ARG A 9 2.27 27.67 -9.47
CA ARG A 9 1.64 26.53 -8.84
C ARG A 9 1.61 25.35 -9.81
N ILE A 10 2.17 24.24 -9.40
CA ILE A 10 2.23 23.00 -10.16
C ILE A 10 1.41 21.97 -9.41
N VAL A 11 0.44 21.34 -10.08
CA VAL A 11 -0.28 20.18 -9.54
C VAL A 11 0.14 18.97 -10.35
N ALA A 12 0.79 18.01 -9.70
CA ALA A 12 1.24 16.76 -10.29
C ALA A 12 0.42 15.59 -9.75
N GLY A 13 -0.07 14.75 -10.64
CA GLY A 13 -0.93 13.60 -10.33
C GLY A 13 -2.18 13.58 -11.21
N PRO A 14 -3.12 12.67 -10.93
CA PRO A 14 -3.01 11.68 -9.84
C PRO A 14 -1.90 10.65 -10.10
N PHE A 15 -1.13 10.36 -9.08
CA PHE A 15 -0.19 9.25 -9.11
C PHE A 15 -0.93 7.96 -8.79
N ASN A 16 -0.91 7.01 -9.71
CA ASN A 16 -1.32 5.64 -9.46
C ASN A 16 -0.15 4.81 -8.88
N ARG A 17 -0.38 3.56 -8.50
CA ARG A 17 0.59 2.68 -7.80
C ARG A 17 0.76 2.97 -6.32
N VAL A 18 -0.12 3.78 -5.80
CA VAL A 18 -0.43 3.91 -4.38
C VAL A 18 -1.88 3.52 -4.19
N GLU A 19 -2.26 3.01 -3.04
CA GLU A 19 -3.66 2.73 -2.75
C GLU A 19 -4.43 4.05 -2.63
N GLY A 20 -5.35 4.28 -3.59
CA GLY A 20 -6.25 5.43 -3.59
C GLY A 20 -5.65 6.74 -4.05
N ASP A 21 -5.09 6.88 -5.20
CA ASP A 21 -4.59 8.11 -5.83
C ASP A 21 -3.81 9.08 -4.92
N LEU A 22 -2.88 9.78 -5.48
CA LEU A 22 -2.06 10.78 -4.78
C LEU A 22 -1.87 11.99 -5.69
N GLU A 23 -2.10 13.18 -5.16
CA GLU A 23 -1.77 14.44 -5.81
C GLU A 23 -0.73 15.22 -5.00
N ILE A 24 0.20 15.84 -5.68
CA ILE A 24 1.19 16.72 -5.07
C ILE A 24 1.02 18.12 -5.68
N THR A 25 0.81 19.10 -4.81
CA THR A 25 0.81 20.52 -5.20
C THR A 25 2.11 21.15 -4.75
N LEU A 26 2.80 21.79 -5.68
CA LEU A 26 4.03 22.53 -5.43
C LEU A 26 3.80 24.02 -5.73
N GLU A 27 4.20 24.89 -4.82
CA GLU A 27 4.38 26.30 -5.05
C GLU A 27 5.87 26.56 -5.20
N THR A 28 6.27 27.09 -6.35
CA THR A 28 7.67 27.33 -6.67
C THR A 28 7.93 28.83 -6.85
N GLY A 29 9.09 29.30 -6.42
CA GLY A 29 9.59 30.65 -6.62
C GLY A 29 11.11 30.64 -6.51
N GLU A 30 11.80 31.47 -7.31
CA GLU A 30 13.26 31.56 -7.34
C GLU A 30 13.95 30.18 -7.52
N ASP A 31 13.41 29.36 -8.45
CA ASP A 31 13.89 28.00 -8.76
C ASP A 31 13.89 27.02 -7.57
N LYS A 32 13.10 27.33 -6.54
CA LYS A 32 12.95 26.47 -5.35
C LYS A 32 11.49 26.19 -5.05
N VAL A 33 11.24 25.04 -4.44
CA VAL A 33 9.93 24.74 -3.86
C VAL A 33 9.79 25.54 -2.56
N GLN A 34 8.80 26.43 -2.54
CA GLN A 34 8.45 27.24 -1.37
C GLN A 34 7.46 26.49 -0.47
N ARG A 35 6.55 25.74 -1.07
CA ARG A 35 5.54 24.95 -0.38
C ARG A 35 5.25 23.67 -1.14
N ALA A 36 5.05 22.57 -0.42
CA ALA A 36 4.60 21.32 -0.95
C ALA A 36 3.43 20.80 -0.13
N GLU A 37 2.38 20.36 -0.80
CA GLU A 37 1.20 19.74 -0.19
C GLU A 37 0.94 18.39 -0.85
N VAL A 38 0.52 17.43 -0.04
CA VAL A 38 0.07 16.11 -0.49
C VAL A 38 -1.43 16.03 -0.27
N ASN A 39 -2.16 15.65 -1.30
CA ASN A 39 -3.58 15.39 -1.25
C ASN A 39 -3.86 13.94 -1.62
N SER A 40 -4.57 13.22 -0.74
CA SER A 40 -5.14 11.90 -1.02
C SER A 40 -6.64 12.09 -1.29
N PRO A 41 -7.07 12.12 -2.57
CA PRO A 41 -8.44 12.48 -2.93
C PRO A 41 -9.47 11.40 -2.57
N LEU A 42 -9.04 10.16 -2.34
CA LEU A 42 -9.93 9.07 -1.97
C LEU A 42 -10.26 9.11 -0.48
N TYR A 43 -11.19 9.98 -0.11
CA TYR A 43 -11.69 10.10 1.26
C TYR A 43 -12.89 9.18 1.48
N ARG A 44 -12.79 8.23 2.41
CA ARG A 44 -13.84 7.27 2.75
C ARG A 44 -14.48 7.49 4.13
N GLY A 45 -13.95 8.40 4.92
CA GLY A 45 -14.54 8.88 6.17
C GLY A 45 -14.47 7.91 7.36
N PHE A 46 -13.52 6.98 7.39
CA PHE A 46 -13.39 6.02 8.50
C PHE A 46 -13.16 6.69 9.85
N GLU A 47 -12.49 7.83 9.87
CA GLU A 47 -12.28 8.64 11.06
C GLU A 47 -13.63 9.11 11.68
N ARG A 48 -14.62 9.38 10.83
CA ARG A 48 -15.96 9.78 11.26
C ARG A 48 -16.85 8.59 11.57
N ILE A 49 -16.71 7.49 10.84
CA ILE A 49 -17.46 6.25 11.07
C ILE A 49 -17.22 5.74 12.49
N LEU A 50 -15.99 5.84 13.00
CA LEU A 50 -15.65 5.36 14.34
C LEU A 50 -16.16 6.25 15.48
N LEU A 51 -16.52 7.50 15.19
CA LEU A 51 -17.02 8.41 16.22
C LEU A 51 -18.35 7.92 16.80
N GLY A 52 -18.42 7.84 18.13
CA GLY A 52 -19.61 7.40 18.85
C GLY A 52 -19.81 5.88 18.92
N HIS A 53 -18.95 5.10 18.25
CA HIS A 53 -18.95 3.65 18.39
C HIS A 53 -18.18 3.18 19.62
N LYS A 54 -18.43 1.94 20.03
CA LYS A 54 -17.64 1.33 21.11
C LYS A 54 -16.21 1.11 20.63
N PRO A 55 -15.19 1.28 21.50
CA PRO A 55 -13.80 1.08 21.09
C PRO A 55 -13.53 -0.28 20.42
N MET A 56 -14.18 -1.35 20.91
CA MET A 56 -14.04 -2.70 20.34
C MET A 56 -14.57 -2.84 18.91
N ASP A 57 -15.47 -1.96 18.49
CA ASP A 57 -16.01 -1.97 17.12
C ASP A 57 -14.92 -1.63 16.09
N ALA A 58 -13.82 -0.97 16.52
CA ALA A 58 -12.67 -0.70 15.66
C ALA A 58 -12.06 -1.98 15.07
N LEU A 59 -12.10 -3.11 15.78
CA LEU A 59 -11.61 -4.40 15.28
C LEU A 59 -12.38 -4.88 14.03
N VAL A 60 -13.63 -4.46 13.88
CA VAL A 60 -14.49 -4.82 12.75
C VAL A 60 -14.35 -3.80 11.61
N TYR A 61 -14.28 -2.52 11.96
CA TYR A 61 -14.26 -1.45 10.95
C TYR A 61 -12.89 -1.24 10.30
N THR A 62 -11.81 -1.24 11.07
CA THR A 62 -10.48 -0.90 10.54
C THR A 62 -9.99 -1.84 9.43
N PRO A 63 -10.22 -3.17 9.46
CA PRO A 63 -9.85 -4.02 8.33
C PRO A 63 -10.58 -3.68 7.02
N ARG A 64 -11.67 -2.94 7.08
CA ARG A 64 -12.44 -2.50 5.90
C ARG A 64 -11.86 -1.26 5.22
N ILE A 65 -10.86 -0.63 5.84
CA ILE A 65 -10.16 0.49 5.23
C ILE A 65 -9.48 0.03 3.93
N CYS A 66 -8.84 -1.13 3.96
CA CYS A 66 -8.13 -1.67 2.82
C CYS A 66 -8.14 -3.21 2.86
N GLY A 67 -8.51 -3.85 1.73
CA GLY A 67 -8.48 -5.31 1.62
C GLY A 67 -7.06 -5.86 1.52
N ILE A 68 -6.19 -5.19 0.79
CA ILE A 68 -4.80 -5.61 0.54
C ILE A 68 -3.98 -5.58 1.84
N CYS A 69 -4.20 -4.59 2.70
CA CYS A 69 -3.51 -4.40 3.98
C CYS A 69 -4.43 -4.64 5.19
N SER A 70 -5.41 -5.53 5.07
CA SER A 70 -6.42 -5.75 6.10
C SER A 70 -5.86 -6.31 7.41
N VAL A 71 -4.83 -7.14 7.35
CA VAL A 71 -4.14 -7.66 8.55
C VAL A 71 -3.43 -6.53 9.27
N THR A 72 -2.70 -5.69 8.56
CA THR A 72 -2.01 -4.53 9.14
C THR A 72 -3.01 -3.61 9.85
N GLN A 73 -4.17 -3.32 9.23
CA GLN A 73 -5.22 -2.52 9.85
C GLN A 73 -5.80 -3.17 11.11
N SER A 74 -6.06 -4.50 11.06
CA SER A 74 -6.50 -5.28 12.23
C SER A 74 -5.50 -5.24 13.37
N VAL A 75 -4.23 -5.51 13.07
CA VAL A 75 -3.15 -5.53 14.08
C VAL A 75 -2.97 -4.15 14.71
N ALA A 76 -3.05 -3.08 13.92
CA ALA A 76 -2.94 -1.72 14.44
C ALA A 76 -4.05 -1.41 15.45
N SER A 77 -5.31 -1.71 15.11
CA SER A 77 -6.44 -1.48 16.03
C SER A 77 -6.39 -2.38 17.26
N ALA A 78 -6.02 -3.66 17.10
CA ALA A 78 -5.91 -4.59 18.22
C ALA A 78 -4.81 -4.16 19.20
N ARG A 79 -3.67 -3.71 18.71
CA ARG A 79 -2.58 -3.20 19.56
C ARG A 79 -2.95 -1.91 20.27
N ALA A 80 -3.60 -0.98 19.57
CA ALA A 80 -4.08 0.27 20.18
C ALA A 80 -5.07 0.01 21.32
N LEU A 81 -6.01 -0.94 21.13
CA LEU A 81 -6.97 -1.32 22.16
C LEU A 81 -6.30 -2.06 23.32
N ALA A 82 -5.38 -2.97 23.03
CA ALA A 82 -4.63 -3.69 24.07
C ALA A 82 -3.82 -2.72 24.93
N ASP A 83 -3.15 -1.73 24.32
CA ASP A 83 -2.41 -0.69 25.03
C ASP A 83 -3.35 0.13 25.94
N ALA A 84 -4.47 0.58 25.38
CA ALA A 84 -5.48 1.34 26.15
C ALA A 84 -6.06 0.56 27.34
N MET A 85 -6.14 -0.77 27.24
CA MET A 85 -6.64 -1.66 28.29
C MET A 85 -5.54 -2.19 29.23
N GLY A 86 -4.28 -1.86 28.99
CA GLY A 86 -3.14 -2.41 29.74
C GLY A 86 -2.94 -3.92 29.56
N LEU A 87 -3.34 -4.47 28.41
CA LEU A 87 -3.22 -5.90 28.10
C LEU A 87 -1.93 -6.21 27.35
N SER A 88 -1.33 -7.34 27.67
CA SER A 88 -0.20 -7.90 26.93
C SER A 88 -0.60 -9.20 26.25
N MET A 89 -0.15 -9.40 25.04
CA MET A 89 -0.42 -10.60 24.27
C MET A 89 0.44 -11.78 24.77
N PRO A 90 -0.12 -13.00 24.89
CA PRO A 90 0.68 -14.20 25.17
C PRO A 90 1.72 -14.41 24.06
N LYS A 91 2.89 -14.95 24.41
CA LYS A 91 4.02 -15.12 23.46
C LYS A 91 3.63 -15.85 22.17
N ASN A 92 2.87 -16.91 22.24
CA ASN A 92 2.42 -17.63 21.05
C ASN A 92 1.43 -16.83 20.21
N GLY A 93 0.57 -16.03 20.84
CA GLY A 93 -0.31 -15.09 20.14
C GLY A 93 0.47 -14.03 19.37
N GLU A 94 1.50 -13.48 20.00
CA GLU A 94 2.39 -12.52 19.35
C GLU A 94 3.12 -13.13 18.14
N LEU A 95 3.64 -14.35 18.27
CA LEU A 95 4.30 -15.06 17.17
C LEU A 95 3.33 -15.34 16.01
N CYS A 96 2.11 -15.79 16.29
CA CYS A 96 1.10 -16.01 15.27
C CYS A 96 0.71 -14.70 14.56
N THR A 97 0.47 -13.64 15.33
CA THR A 97 0.15 -12.32 14.77
C THR A 97 1.28 -11.81 13.87
N ASN A 98 2.53 -11.93 14.32
CA ASN A 98 3.69 -11.51 13.53
C ASN A 98 3.85 -12.34 12.26
N LEU A 99 3.59 -13.65 12.31
CA LEU A 99 3.66 -14.52 11.13
C LEU A 99 2.58 -14.14 10.08
N VAL A 100 1.35 -13.91 10.53
CA VAL A 100 0.25 -13.50 9.66
C VAL A 100 0.54 -12.12 9.05
N LEU A 101 1.01 -11.17 9.85
CA LEU A 101 1.39 -9.84 9.39
C LEU A 101 2.56 -9.88 8.39
N ALA A 102 3.60 -10.67 8.68
CA ALA A 102 4.73 -10.85 7.77
C ALA A 102 4.29 -11.46 6.43
N SER A 103 3.33 -12.41 6.46
CA SER A 103 2.78 -13.02 5.24
C SER A 103 2.07 -12.00 4.37
N GLU A 104 1.27 -11.09 4.93
CA GLU A 104 0.64 -10.00 4.18
C GLU A 104 1.70 -9.06 3.59
N ASN A 105 2.66 -8.62 4.40
CA ASN A 105 3.71 -7.70 3.96
C ASN A 105 4.56 -8.27 2.82
N ILE A 106 4.98 -9.54 2.92
CA ILE A 106 5.77 -10.19 1.87
C ILE A 106 4.94 -10.34 0.59
N THR A 107 3.68 -10.74 0.71
CA THR A 107 2.77 -10.87 -0.43
C THR A 107 2.56 -9.53 -1.14
N ASP A 108 2.44 -8.45 -0.40
CA ASP A 108 2.29 -7.10 -0.95
C ASP A 108 3.58 -6.64 -1.64
N LEU A 109 4.73 -6.81 -1.01
CA LEU A 109 6.04 -6.46 -1.59
C LEU A 109 6.29 -7.20 -2.91
N ILE A 110 6.00 -8.50 -2.97
CA ILE A 110 6.13 -9.29 -4.19
C ILE A 110 5.16 -8.78 -5.26
N THR A 111 3.91 -8.53 -4.90
CA THR A 111 2.89 -8.02 -5.81
C THR A 111 3.30 -6.66 -6.37
N HIS A 112 3.73 -5.74 -5.51
CA HIS A 112 4.19 -4.43 -5.90
C HIS A 112 5.39 -4.52 -6.86
N PHE A 113 6.41 -5.29 -6.50
CA PHE A 113 7.59 -5.45 -7.33
C PHE A 113 7.26 -5.96 -8.73
N TYR A 114 6.50 -7.05 -8.83
CA TYR A 114 6.26 -7.72 -10.11
C TYR A 114 5.19 -7.03 -10.97
N LEU A 115 4.15 -6.47 -10.38
CA LEU A 115 3.00 -5.93 -11.11
C LEU A 115 2.98 -4.41 -11.21
N PHE A 116 3.64 -3.69 -10.30
CA PHE A 116 3.58 -2.24 -10.25
C PHE A 116 4.92 -1.57 -10.51
N PHE A 117 6.02 -2.10 -10.00
CA PHE A 117 7.34 -1.48 -10.12
C PHE A 117 8.05 -1.88 -11.41
N MET A 118 8.26 -3.16 -11.65
CA MET A 118 9.03 -3.65 -12.79
C MET A 118 8.43 -3.33 -14.18
N PRO A 119 7.09 -3.28 -14.36
CA PRO A 119 6.53 -2.89 -15.66
C PRO A 119 6.94 -1.52 -16.16
N ASP A 120 7.34 -0.60 -15.28
CA ASP A 120 7.85 0.70 -15.70
C ASP A 120 9.12 0.61 -16.52
N PHE A 121 9.99 -0.32 -16.19
CA PHE A 121 11.24 -0.55 -16.91
C PHE A 121 11.04 -1.32 -18.23
N ALA A 122 9.86 -1.88 -18.46
CA ALA A 122 9.49 -2.51 -19.74
C ALA A 122 8.87 -1.52 -20.75
N ARG A 123 8.92 -0.21 -20.48
CA ARG A 123 8.43 0.85 -21.38
C ARG A 123 9.45 1.17 -22.45
N ASP A 124 8.97 1.52 -23.64
CA ASP A 124 9.81 1.78 -24.83
C ASP A 124 10.82 2.91 -24.65
N THR A 125 10.63 3.78 -23.63
CA THR A 125 11.61 4.80 -23.25
C THR A 125 12.98 4.20 -22.89
N TYR A 126 13.04 2.92 -22.55
CA TYR A 126 14.27 2.19 -22.21
C TYR A 126 14.78 1.27 -23.32
N ALA A 127 14.20 1.34 -24.53
CA ALA A 127 14.50 0.43 -25.63
C ALA A 127 16.00 0.39 -26.05
N GLY A 128 16.76 1.44 -25.75
CA GLY A 128 18.20 1.51 -26.00
C GLY A 128 19.09 0.83 -24.95
N ALA A 129 18.53 0.38 -23.84
CA ALA A 129 19.31 -0.26 -22.78
C ALA A 129 19.59 -1.73 -23.09
N SER A 130 20.79 -2.21 -22.76
CA SER A 130 21.23 -3.59 -23.02
C SER A 130 20.36 -4.66 -22.34
N TRP A 131 19.76 -4.32 -21.23
CA TRP A 131 18.88 -5.20 -20.44
C TRP A 131 17.40 -5.15 -20.86
N PHE A 132 17.03 -4.25 -21.79
CA PHE A 132 15.61 -3.97 -22.10
C PHE A 132 14.84 -5.21 -22.59
N GLY A 133 15.44 -6.02 -23.47
CA GLY A 133 14.78 -7.20 -24.02
C GLY A 133 14.36 -8.21 -22.94
N ASP A 134 15.23 -8.47 -21.97
CA ASP A 134 14.97 -9.38 -20.87
C ASP A 134 13.87 -8.84 -19.95
N ILE A 135 13.95 -7.56 -19.63
CA ILE A 135 12.95 -6.88 -18.79
C ILE A 135 11.59 -6.82 -19.50
N GLN A 136 11.57 -6.49 -20.78
CA GLN A 136 10.33 -6.42 -21.56
C GLN A 136 9.66 -7.80 -21.65
N GLY A 137 10.41 -8.84 -21.99
CA GLY A 137 9.89 -10.22 -22.10
C GLY A 137 9.31 -10.75 -20.78
N ARG A 138 9.86 -10.30 -19.65
CA ARG A 138 9.43 -10.75 -18.33
C ARG A 138 8.35 -9.85 -17.72
N PHE A 139 8.48 -8.53 -17.80
CA PHE A 139 7.70 -7.60 -16.98
C PHE A 139 6.74 -6.70 -17.76
N LYS A 140 6.68 -6.78 -19.09
CA LYS A 140 5.71 -6.00 -19.85
C LYS A 140 4.29 -6.28 -19.34
N ALA A 141 3.56 -5.24 -19.03
CA ALA A 141 2.19 -5.36 -18.52
C ALA A 141 1.33 -6.22 -19.46
N THR A 142 0.59 -7.14 -18.90
CA THR A 142 -0.30 -8.11 -19.59
C THR A 142 0.39 -9.13 -20.51
N ALA A 143 1.53 -8.85 -21.08
CA ALA A 143 2.24 -9.70 -22.05
C ALA A 143 3.47 -10.42 -21.48
N GLY A 144 4.07 -9.86 -20.41
CA GLY A 144 5.27 -10.44 -19.78
C GLY A 144 4.97 -11.70 -18.98
N SER A 145 5.94 -12.61 -18.90
CA SER A 145 5.78 -13.89 -18.21
C SER A 145 5.66 -13.77 -16.68
N ALA A 146 6.06 -12.63 -16.10
CA ALA A 146 6.07 -12.43 -14.65
C ALA A 146 4.68 -12.56 -14.02
N ALA A 147 3.64 -11.98 -14.63
CA ALA A 147 2.29 -12.01 -14.09
C ALA A 147 1.73 -13.43 -14.00
N THR A 148 1.96 -14.26 -15.03
CA THR A 148 1.50 -15.65 -15.07
C THR A 148 2.21 -16.56 -14.07
N GLN A 149 3.42 -16.19 -13.64
CA GLN A 149 4.19 -16.92 -12.62
C GLN A 149 3.87 -16.42 -11.21
N MET A 150 3.80 -15.10 -11.04
CA MET A 150 3.65 -14.47 -9.73
C MET A 150 2.25 -14.68 -9.14
N LEU A 151 1.19 -14.58 -9.94
CA LEU A 151 -0.17 -14.71 -9.43
C LEU A 151 -0.46 -16.07 -8.81
N PRO A 152 -0.09 -17.22 -9.43
CA PRO A 152 -0.22 -18.52 -8.77
C PRO A 152 0.67 -18.63 -7.52
N ALA A 153 1.92 -18.21 -7.58
CA ALA A 153 2.82 -18.25 -6.43
C ALA A 153 2.31 -17.42 -5.25
N ARG A 154 1.68 -16.26 -5.55
CA ARG A 154 1.01 -15.45 -4.54
C ARG A 154 -0.17 -16.19 -3.92
N ALA A 155 -1.00 -16.85 -4.73
CA ALA A 155 -2.13 -17.64 -4.26
C ALA A 155 -1.67 -18.77 -3.32
N ASP A 156 -0.61 -19.50 -3.71
CA ASP A 156 -0.04 -20.56 -2.88
C ASP A 156 0.51 -20.02 -1.56
N PHE A 157 1.20 -18.89 -1.58
CA PHE A 157 1.72 -18.26 -0.37
C PHE A 157 0.60 -17.83 0.59
N LEU A 158 -0.56 -17.40 0.08
CA LEU A 158 -1.72 -17.02 0.88
C LEU A 158 -2.38 -18.21 1.61
N HIS A 159 -2.08 -19.47 1.27
CA HIS A 159 -2.55 -20.62 2.03
C HIS A 159 -2.07 -20.58 3.49
N LEU A 160 -0.87 -20.04 3.74
CA LEU A 160 -0.40 -19.81 5.11
C LEU A 160 -1.36 -18.91 5.89
N MET A 161 -1.86 -17.85 5.25
CA MET A 161 -2.86 -16.96 5.82
C MET A 161 -4.18 -17.70 6.12
N GLY A 162 -4.61 -18.57 5.20
CA GLY A 162 -5.78 -19.42 5.41
C GLY A 162 -5.64 -20.34 6.63
N LEU A 163 -4.47 -20.97 6.80
CA LEU A 163 -4.20 -21.85 7.93
C LEU A 163 -4.15 -21.10 9.27
N MET A 164 -3.50 -19.95 9.31
CA MET A 164 -3.25 -19.21 10.56
C MET A 164 -4.39 -18.25 10.94
N ALA A 165 -5.10 -17.70 9.98
CA ALA A 165 -6.07 -16.62 10.18
C ALA A 165 -7.43 -16.89 9.52
N GLY A 166 -7.68 -18.09 9.04
CA GLY A 166 -8.94 -18.56 8.48
C GLY A 166 -9.22 -18.12 7.06
N LYS A 167 -8.87 -16.91 6.69
CA LYS A 167 -9.06 -16.36 5.33
C LYS A 167 -8.20 -15.11 5.12
N TRP A 168 -8.15 -14.65 3.88
CA TRP A 168 -7.66 -13.34 3.48
C TRP A 168 -8.46 -12.84 2.27
N PRO A 169 -8.79 -11.55 2.12
CA PRO A 169 -8.63 -10.48 3.12
C PRO A 169 -9.63 -10.59 4.28
N HIS A 170 -9.49 -9.67 5.24
CA HIS A 170 -10.35 -9.61 6.43
C HIS A 170 -10.28 -10.90 7.25
N THR A 171 -9.09 -11.18 7.75
CA THR A 171 -8.81 -12.31 8.65
C THR A 171 -9.73 -12.33 9.87
N LEU A 172 -9.83 -13.49 10.52
CA LEU A 172 -10.62 -13.68 11.75
C LEU A 172 -9.81 -13.39 13.02
N SER A 173 -8.56 -12.98 12.86
CA SER A 173 -7.65 -12.59 13.96
C SER A 173 -7.69 -11.10 14.20
#